data_c431d7e4044c0abb7bb877ca83f64c97
#
_entry.id   c431d7e4044c0abb7bb877ca83f64c97
#
_cell.length_a   1.000
_cell.length_b   1.000
_cell.length_c   1.000
_cell.angle_alpha   90.00
_cell.angle_beta   90.00
_cell.angle_gamma   90.00
#
_symmetry.space_group_name_H-M   'P 1'
#
loop_
_entity.id
_entity.type
_entity.pdbx_description
1 polymer ?
#
loop_
_entity_poly.entity_id
_entity_poly.type
_entity_poly.pdbx_seq_one_letter_code
_entity_poly.pdbx_strand_id
1 'polypeptide(L)'
;TIMGFTEDRRKAAGRQFVDVGIAEEHAVALASGIAKAGGKPVFGVCSSFIQRAYDQLSQDLCINNNPATLLVFWGSLSTMNDVTHLCFFDIPLISHIPNMVYLAPTCKEEYFAMLEWSLRQDSHPVAIRVPALGLTHADREIAADYSDLNRYEMVKKGTKVALLALGSFFPLGESVAQILKEKAGIEATLVNPRYITGTDDTLLDTLKTD
;
A
#
# COMPACT_ATOMS: atom_id res chain seq x y z
N THR A 1 -17.73 -15.18 4.54
CA THR A 1 -16.55 -15.06 3.62
C THR A 1 -15.51 -14.19 4.31
N ILE A 2 -14.34 -14.73 4.60
CA ILE A 2 -13.25 -13.97 5.25
C ILE A 2 -12.44 -13.31 4.14
N MET A 3 -12.48 -11.99 4.06
CA MET A 3 -11.69 -11.18 3.09
C MET A 3 -11.75 -11.72 1.65
N GLY A 4 -12.91 -12.19 1.18
CA GLY A 4 -13.07 -12.77 -0.15
C GLY A 4 -12.68 -14.26 -0.28
N PHE A 5 -12.16 -14.89 0.77
CA PHE A 5 -11.90 -16.33 0.77
C PHE A 5 -13.19 -17.11 1.05
N THR A 6 -13.78 -17.63 -0.01
CA THR A 6 -14.91 -18.56 0.08
C THR A 6 -14.47 -19.91 0.68
N GLU A 7 -15.42 -20.71 1.13
CA GLU A 7 -15.12 -22.04 1.66
C GLU A 7 -14.34 -22.91 0.65
N ASP A 8 -14.72 -22.85 -0.62
CA ASP A 8 -14.05 -23.61 -1.68
C ASP A 8 -12.59 -23.15 -1.88
N ARG A 9 -12.34 -21.83 -1.85
CA ARG A 9 -10.98 -21.29 -1.93
C ARG A 9 -10.13 -21.70 -0.73
N ARG A 10 -10.70 -21.71 0.48
CA ARG A 10 -10.00 -22.17 1.69
C ARG A 10 -9.67 -23.66 1.61
N LYS A 11 -10.61 -24.49 1.16
CA LYS A 11 -10.38 -25.93 0.93
C LYS A 11 -9.28 -26.16 -0.12
N ALA A 12 -9.30 -25.40 -1.21
CA ALA A 12 -8.28 -25.51 -2.26
C ALA A 12 -6.88 -25.09 -1.77
N ALA A 13 -6.80 -24.05 -0.94
CA ALA A 13 -5.54 -23.59 -0.35
C ALA A 13 -5.00 -24.58 0.71
N GLY A 14 -5.88 -25.34 1.35
CA GLY A 14 -5.50 -26.34 2.35
C GLY A 14 -4.68 -25.74 3.50
N ARG A 15 -3.50 -26.29 3.76
CA ARG A 15 -2.59 -25.82 4.84
C ARG A 15 -1.97 -24.45 4.60
N GLN A 16 -2.05 -23.91 3.37
CA GLN A 16 -1.57 -22.56 3.06
C GLN A 16 -2.53 -21.48 3.56
N PHE A 17 -3.79 -21.82 3.84
CA PHE A 17 -4.73 -20.90 4.45
C PHE A 17 -4.78 -21.12 5.96
N VAL A 18 -4.43 -20.09 6.71
CA VAL A 18 -4.47 -20.09 8.18
C VAL A 18 -5.48 -19.04 8.63
N ASP A 19 -6.50 -19.48 9.34
CA ASP A 19 -7.47 -18.61 10.00
C ASP A 19 -7.10 -18.51 11.47
N VAL A 20 -6.67 -17.34 11.89
CA VAL A 20 -6.26 -17.08 13.29
C VAL A 20 -7.42 -16.56 14.15
N GLY A 21 -8.61 -16.43 13.58
CA GLY A 21 -9.74 -15.79 14.24
C GLY A 21 -9.53 -14.27 14.40
N ILE A 22 -10.12 -13.69 15.45
CA ILE A 22 -9.95 -12.27 15.80
C ILE A 22 -8.71 -12.17 16.71
N ALA A 23 -7.53 -12.28 16.09
CA ALA A 23 -6.25 -12.31 16.80
C ALA A 23 -5.13 -11.69 15.93
N GLU A 24 -5.26 -10.39 15.64
CA GLU A 24 -4.35 -9.65 14.75
C GLU A 24 -2.90 -9.67 15.25
N GLU A 25 -2.70 -9.57 16.56
CA GLU A 25 -1.40 -9.63 17.21
C GLU A 25 -0.71 -10.99 16.94
N HIS A 26 -1.47 -12.08 17.10
CA HIS A 26 -0.98 -13.43 16.81
C HIS A 26 -0.68 -13.60 15.30
N ALA A 27 -1.52 -13.03 14.43
CA ALA A 27 -1.33 -13.12 12.99
C ALA A 27 -0.01 -12.47 12.54
N VAL A 28 0.33 -11.30 13.09
CA VAL A 28 1.60 -10.61 12.78
C VAL A 28 2.79 -11.42 13.30
N ALA A 29 2.74 -11.88 14.55
CA ALA A 29 3.82 -12.70 15.12
C ALA A 29 4.02 -14.01 14.34
N LEU A 30 2.92 -14.67 13.93
CA LEU A 30 2.95 -15.88 13.10
C LEU A 30 3.55 -15.59 11.72
N ALA A 31 3.12 -14.51 11.06
CA ALA A 31 3.67 -14.10 9.77
C ALA A 31 5.17 -13.80 9.88
N SER A 32 5.60 -13.11 10.92
CA SER A 32 7.02 -12.87 11.21
C SER A 32 7.80 -14.18 11.34
N GLY A 33 7.30 -15.14 12.12
CA GLY A 33 7.92 -16.45 12.29
C GLY A 33 8.02 -17.26 11.01
N ILE A 34 6.96 -17.25 10.18
CA ILE A 34 6.95 -17.90 8.85
C ILE A 34 7.98 -17.26 7.93
N ALA A 35 8.04 -15.93 7.87
CA ALA A 35 9.01 -15.20 7.06
C ALA A 35 10.45 -15.50 7.52
N LYS A 36 10.70 -15.52 8.83
CA LYS A 36 11.99 -15.88 9.40
C LYS A 36 12.44 -17.30 9.03
N ALA A 37 11.49 -18.21 8.84
CA ALA A 37 11.77 -19.59 8.40
C ALA A 37 11.89 -19.72 6.86
N GLY A 38 11.89 -18.61 6.11
CA GLY A 38 12.01 -18.59 4.63
C GLY A 38 10.69 -18.75 3.89
N GLY A 39 9.55 -18.73 4.59
CA GLY A 39 8.23 -18.70 3.96
C GLY A 39 7.87 -17.31 3.44
N LYS A 40 6.80 -17.23 2.64
CA LYS A 40 6.27 -15.98 2.06
C LYS A 40 4.83 -15.74 2.56
N PRO A 41 4.66 -15.30 3.82
CA PRO A 41 3.34 -15.08 4.39
C PRO A 41 2.69 -13.83 3.82
N VAL A 42 1.38 -13.92 3.60
CA VAL A 42 0.52 -12.77 3.28
C VAL A 42 -0.56 -12.68 4.35
N PHE A 43 -0.56 -11.61 5.11
CA PHE A 43 -1.58 -11.35 6.13
C PHE A 43 -2.53 -10.26 5.67
N GLY A 44 -3.81 -10.61 5.52
CA GLY A 44 -4.88 -9.67 5.19
C GLY A 44 -5.63 -9.19 6.44
N VAL A 45 -5.70 -7.87 6.64
CA VAL A 45 -6.32 -7.27 7.81
C VAL A 45 -7.05 -5.98 7.46
N CYS A 46 -8.14 -5.69 8.17
CA CYS A 46 -8.81 -4.40 8.08
C CYS A 46 -7.94 -3.29 8.71
N SER A 47 -7.86 -2.14 8.06
CA SER A 47 -7.01 -1.03 8.50
C SER A 47 -7.34 -0.51 9.91
N SER A 48 -8.62 -0.62 10.36
CA SER A 48 -9.00 -0.30 11.75
C SER A 48 -8.44 -1.29 12.76
N PHE A 49 -8.25 -2.54 12.38
CA PHE A 49 -7.90 -3.61 13.33
C PHE A 49 -6.40 -3.83 13.43
N ILE A 50 -5.62 -3.44 12.43
CA ILE A 50 -4.15 -3.54 12.47
C ILE A 50 -3.54 -2.72 13.62
N GLN A 51 -4.24 -1.69 14.11
CA GLN A 51 -3.78 -0.87 15.23
C GLN A 51 -3.53 -1.66 16.51
N ARG A 52 -4.25 -2.78 16.72
CA ARG A 52 -4.06 -3.65 17.89
C ARG A 52 -2.71 -4.35 17.91
N ALA A 53 -2.13 -4.56 16.73
CA ALA A 53 -0.89 -5.29 16.53
C ALA A 53 0.34 -4.36 16.40
N TYR A 54 0.28 -3.12 16.90
CA TYR A 54 1.38 -2.16 16.76
C TYR A 54 2.69 -2.67 17.35
N ASP A 55 2.64 -3.29 18.52
CA ASP A 55 3.82 -3.87 19.18
C ASP A 55 4.43 -4.98 18.33
N GLN A 56 3.61 -5.92 17.85
CA GLN A 56 4.06 -7.04 17.01
C GLN A 56 4.59 -6.57 15.67
N LEU A 57 3.97 -5.54 15.07
CA LEU A 57 4.49 -4.91 13.85
C LEU A 57 5.88 -4.32 14.07
N SER A 58 6.07 -3.60 15.16
CA SER A 58 7.34 -2.95 15.46
C SER A 58 8.41 -3.94 15.96
N GLN A 59 8.09 -4.76 16.95
CA GLN A 59 9.06 -5.61 17.65
C GLN A 59 9.27 -6.96 16.95
N ASP A 60 8.20 -7.67 16.60
CA ASP A 60 8.34 -9.00 16.02
C ASP A 60 8.69 -8.95 14.54
N LEU A 61 8.08 -8.04 13.79
CA LEU A 61 8.22 -7.98 12.33
C LEU A 61 9.34 -7.03 11.87
N CYS A 62 9.25 -5.74 12.22
CA CYS A 62 10.08 -4.70 11.58
C CYS A 62 11.48 -4.59 12.18
N ILE A 63 11.67 -4.71 13.49
CA ILE A 63 13.01 -4.76 14.09
C ILE A 63 13.82 -5.94 13.54
N ASN A 64 13.17 -7.07 13.32
CA ASN A 64 13.79 -8.26 12.75
C ASN A 64 13.93 -8.21 11.24
N ASN A 65 13.32 -7.22 10.60
CA ASN A 65 13.29 -7.03 9.14
C ASN A 65 12.81 -8.29 8.38
N ASN A 66 11.83 -9.00 8.95
CA ASN A 66 11.31 -10.24 8.37
C ASN A 66 10.38 -9.92 7.18
N PRO A 67 10.59 -10.50 5.98
CA PRO A 67 9.90 -10.11 4.76
C PRO A 67 8.50 -10.72 4.65
N ALA A 68 7.58 -10.28 5.49
CA ALA A 68 6.16 -10.60 5.40
C ALA A 68 5.39 -9.52 4.62
N THR A 69 4.33 -9.91 3.93
CA THR A 69 3.43 -9.01 3.20
C THR A 69 2.13 -8.81 3.99
N LEU A 70 1.76 -7.56 4.22
CA LEU A 70 0.50 -7.18 4.87
C LEU A 70 -0.41 -6.50 3.85
N LEU A 71 -1.63 -6.99 3.68
CA LEU A 71 -2.67 -6.34 2.90
C LEU A 71 -3.60 -5.58 3.85
N VAL A 72 -3.46 -4.26 3.88
CA VAL A 72 -4.22 -3.37 4.76
C VAL A 72 -5.49 -2.94 4.03
N PHE A 73 -6.59 -3.69 4.27
CA PHE A 73 -7.84 -3.49 3.56
C PHE A 73 -8.64 -2.30 4.08
N TRP A 74 -9.37 -1.68 3.16
CA TRP A 74 -10.28 -0.57 3.38
C TRP A 74 -9.63 0.72 3.83
N GLY A 75 -8.33 0.84 3.64
CA GLY A 75 -7.59 2.07 3.91
C GLY A 75 -8.04 3.23 3.00
N SER A 76 -9.08 3.99 3.38
CA SER A 76 -9.60 5.11 2.59
C SER A 76 -10.47 6.02 3.46
N LEU A 77 -10.64 7.28 3.03
CA LEU A 77 -11.63 8.19 3.61
C LEU A 77 -13.07 7.81 3.21
N SER A 78 -13.26 7.05 2.14
CA SER A 78 -14.55 6.60 1.61
C SER A 78 -14.87 5.18 2.08
N THR A 79 -14.77 4.93 3.38
CA THR A 79 -15.06 3.62 3.96
C THR A 79 -16.43 3.56 4.62
N MET A 80 -16.65 2.54 5.44
CA MET A 80 -17.89 2.36 6.18
C MET A 80 -18.14 3.56 7.11
N ASN A 81 -19.38 4.04 7.14
CA ASN A 81 -19.83 5.12 8.04
C ASN A 81 -20.03 4.59 9.48
N ASP A 82 -19.12 3.81 9.98
CA ASP A 82 -19.14 3.21 11.30
C ASP A 82 -17.99 3.74 12.15
N VAL A 83 -18.30 4.28 13.30
CA VAL A 83 -17.31 4.84 14.23
C VAL A 83 -16.24 3.84 14.69
N THR A 84 -16.50 2.55 14.56
CA THR A 84 -15.55 1.47 14.88
C THR A 84 -14.69 1.02 13.71
N HIS A 85 -14.99 1.49 12.47
CA HIS A 85 -14.32 1.07 11.23
C HIS A 85 -13.89 2.28 10.39
N LEU A 86 -13.31 3.30 11.01
CA LEU A 86 -12.92 4.55 10.33
C LEU A 86 -11.78 4.39 9.32
N CYS A 87 -11.00 3.34 9.39
CA CYS A 87 -10.04 2.88 8.36
C CYS A 87 -9.12 3.96 7.74
N PHE A 88 -8.70 4.99 8.49
CA PHE A 88 -7.78 6.04 8.01
C PHE A 88 -6.62 6.35 8.97
N PHE A 89 -6.57 5.70 10.14
CA PHE A 89 -5.46 5.85 11.08
C PHE A 89 -4.25 4.96 10.76
N ASP A 90 -4.38 4.09 9.76
CA ASP A 90 -3.34 3.18 9.31
C ASP A 90 -2.09 3.93 8.82
N ILE A 91 -2.27 5.06 8.14
CA ILE A 91 -1.15 5.85 7.61
C ILE A 91 -0.21 6.31 8.74
N PRO A 92 -0.66 7.13 9.72
CA PRO A 92 0.24 7.57 10.78
C PRO A 92 0.75 6.41 11.65
N LEU A 93 -0.04 5.36 11.84
CA LEU A 93 0.34 4.22 12.65
C LEU A 93 1.48 3.42 12.00
N ILE A 94 1.34 3.04 10.75
CA ILE A 94 2.30 2.18 10.05
C ILE A 94 3.54 2.98 9.60
N SER A 95 3.37 4.23 9.17
CA SER A 95 4.48 5.05 8.67
C SER A 95 5.51 5.43 9.74
N HIS A 96 5.18 5.30 11.03
CA HIS A 96 6.12 5.53 12.13
C HIS A 96 6.97 4.29 12.49
N ILE A 97 6.66 3.13 11.91
CA ILE A 97 7.40 1.90 12.21
C ILE A 97 8.64 1.83 11.31
N PRO A 98 9.86 1.83 11.85
CA PRO A 98 11.08 1.71 11.06
C PRO A 98 11.12 0.41 10.25
N ASN A 99 11.78 0.44 9.10
CA ASN A 99 11.94 -0.68 8.17
C ASN A 99 10.68 -1.16 7.45
N MET A 100 9.50 -0.66 7.81
CA MET A 100 8.27 -0.98 7.08
C MET A 100 8.22 -0.23 5.75
N VAL A 101 8.10 -0.98 4.66
CA VAL A 101 7.76 -0.40 3.34
C VAL A 101 6.25 -0.35 3.22
N TYR A 102 5.67 0.84 3.08
CA TYR A 102 4.22 0.99 2.99
C TYR A 102 3.82 1.58 1.64
N LEU A 103 3.13 0.78 0.83
CA LEU A 103 2.78 1.05 -0.56
C LEU A 103 1.29 1.38 -0.71
N ALA A 104 0.96 2.27 -1.65
CA ALA A 104 -0.41 2.64 -1.99
C ALA A 104 -0.62 2.58 -3.52
N PRO A 105 -1.15 1.49 -4.06
CA PRO A 105 -1.37 1.34 -5.49
C PRO A 105 -2.47 2.26 -6.00
N THR A 106 -2.30 2.79 -7.21
CA THR A 106 -3.26 3.65 -7.91
C THR A 106 -4.28 2.87 -8.74
N CYS A 107 -3.92 1.65 -9.16
CA CYS A 107 -4.72 0.79 -10.02
C CYS A 107 -4.50 -0.69 -9.72
N LYS A 108 -5.28 -1.56 -10.36
CA LYS A 108 -5.20 -3.02 -10.19
C LYS A 108 -3.85 -3.58 -10.62
N GLU A 109 -3.33 -3.11 -11.74
CA GLU A 109 -2.07 -3.55 -12.30
C GLU A 109 -0.93 -3.24 -11.34
N GLU A 110 -0.92 -2.04 -10.76
CA GLU A 110 0.07 -1.62 -9.77
C GLU A 110 -0.06 -2.42 -8.46
N TYR A 111 -1.28 -2.69 -8.01
CA TYR A 111 -1.51 -3.55 -6.84
C TYR A 111 -0.91 -4.94 -7.02
N PHE A 112 -1.13 -5.58 -8.16
CA PHE A 112 -0.57 -6.90 -8.42
C PHE A 112 0.95 -6.86 -8.60
N ALA A 113 1.49 -5.83 -9.24
CA ALA A 113 2.93 -5.63 -9.35
C ALA A 113 3.61 -5.45 -7.98
N MET A 114 3.02 -4.62 -7.11
CA MET A 114 3.49 -4.44 -5.72
C MET A 114 3.41 -5.73 -4.91
N LEU A 115 2.31 -6.48 -5.03
CA LEU A 115 2.13 -7.76 -4.34
C LEU A 115 3.16 -8.79 -4.82
N GLU A 116 3.35 -8.91 -6.12
CA GLU A 116 4.30 -9.83 -6.70
C GLU A 116 5.75 -9.48 -6.33
N TRP A 117 6.11 -8.19 -6.35
CA TRP A 117 7.39 -7.71 -5.87
C TRP A 117 7.58 -8.04 -4.39
N SER A 118 6.59 -7.75 -3.55
CA SER A 118 6.69 -8.01 -2.10
C SER A 118 6.91 -9.48 -1.77
N LEU A 119 6.39 -10.40 -2.59
CA LEU A 119 6.58 -11.84 -2.43
C LEU A 119 7.94 -12.34 -2.94
N ARG A 120 8.58 -11.62 -3.87
CA ARG A 120 9.87 -12.00 -4.44
C ARG A 120 11.06 -11.51 -3.61
N GLN A 121 10.95 -10.33 -3.01
CA GLN A 121 12.03 -9.74 -2.21
C GLN A 121 12.17 -10.41 -0.83
N ASP A 122 13.36 -10.33 -0.22
CA ASP A 122 13.71 -10.94 1.07
C ASP A 122 14.24 -9.92 2.09
N SER A 123 14.07 -8.62 1.83
CA SER A 123 14.79 -7.56 2.56
C SER A 123 13.92 -6.78 3.52
N HIS A 124 12.61 -6.69 3.28
CA HIS A 124 11.74 -5.77 4.01
C HIS A 124 10.36 -6.38 4.32
N PRO A 125 9.78 -6.08 5.49
CA PRO A 125 8.34 -6.20 5.68
C PRO A 125 7.63 -5.15 4.80
N VAL A 126 6.57 -5.57 4.11
CA VAL A 126 5.83 -4.74 3.16
C VAL A 126 4.37 -4.68 3.55
N ALA A 127 3.82 -3.49 3.69
CA ALA A 127 2.38 -3.26 3.78
C ALA A 127 1.87 -2.67 2.45
N ILE A 128 0.72 -3.14 1.97
CA ILE A 128 0.06 -2.62 0.77
C ILE A 128 -1.34 -2.15 1.18
N ARG A 129 -1.61 -0.87 0.97
CA ARG A 129 -2.88 -0.24 1.31
C ARG A 129 -3.92 -0.50 0.23
N VAL A 130 -4.95 -1.26 0.55
CA VAL A 130 -6.03 -1.62 -0.38
C VAL A 130 -7.27 -0.77 -0.09
N PRO A 131 -7.71 0.09 -1.03
CA PRO A 131 -8.83 1.00 -0.80
C PRO A 131 -10.18 0.25 -0.75
N ALA A 132 -11.15 0.81 0.01
CA ALA A 132 -12.46 0.21 0.21
C ALA A 132 -13.30 0.12 -1.07
N LEU A 133 -13.21 1.13 -1.92
CA LEU A 133 -13.95 1.18 -3.19
C LEU A 133 -13.32 0.34 -4.31
N GLY A 134 -12.25 -0.40 -3.99
CA GLY A 134 -11.49 -1.17 -4.96
C GLY A 134 -10.56 -0.30 -5.80
N LEU A 135 -9.96 -0.92 -6.81
CA LEU A 135 -9.02 -0.31 -7.73
C LEU A 135 -9.54 -0.40 -9.16
N THR A 136 -9.38 0.67 -9.92
CA THR A 136 -9.68 0.71 -11.36
C THR A 136 -8.55 0.10 -12.18
N HIS A 137 -8.81 -0.19 -13.43
CA HIS A 137 -7.76 -0.52 -14.40
C HIS A 137 -7.04 0.76 -14.86
N ALA A 138 -5.79 0.63 -15.28
CA ALA A 138 -5.03 1.67 -15.93
C ALA A 138 -4.39 1.15 -17.21
N ASP A 139 -4.45 1.96 -18.27
CA ASP A 139 -3.88 1.65 -19.60
C ASP A 139 -2.43 2.18 -19.74
N ARG A 140 -1.73 2.40 -18.61
CA ARG A 140 -0.34 2.85 -18.58
C ARG A 140 0.59 1.70 -18.19
N GLU A 141 1.84 1.81 -18.60
CA GLU A 141 2.88 0.89 -18.15
C GLU A 141 3.10 1.04 -16.64
N ILE A 142 3.22 -0.10 -15.97
CA ILE A 142 3.41 -0.17 -14.52
C ILE A 142 4.76 -0.76 -14.22
N ALA A 143 5.49 -0.15 -13.28
CA ALA A 143 6.75 -0.69 -12.78
C ALA A 143 6.55 -2.08 -12.15
N ALA A 144 7.46 -2.99 -12.43
CA ALA A 144 7.45 -4.34 -11.85
C ALA A 144 8.40 -4.48 -10.63
N ASP A 145 9.23 -3.48 -10.37
CA ASP A 145 10.21 -3.45 -9.28
C ASP A 145 10.04 -2.21 -8.41
N TYR A 146 10.07 -2.42 -7.10
CA TYR A 146 9.94 -1.39 -6.07
C TYR A 146 11.13 -1.40 -5.10
N SER A 147 12.26 -1.94 -5.52
CA SER A 147 13.48 -2.06 -4.69
C SER A 147 14.21 -0.73 -4.47
N ASP A 148 14.06 0.23 -5.41
CA ASP A 148 14.51 1.61 -5.21
C ASP A 148 13.49 2.34 -4.33
N LEU A 149 13.64 2.15 -3.01
CA LEU A 149 12.65 2.60 -2.03
C LEU A 149 12.42 4.11 -2.09
N ASN A 150 11.17 4.49 -1.89
CA ASN A 150 10.68 5.87 -1.89
C ASN A 150 10.79 6.59 -3.24
N ARG A 151 11.07 5.87 -4.32
CA ARG A 151 11.13 6.46 -5.66
C ARG A 151 9.73 6.73 -6.20
N TYR A 152 9.43 8.00 -6.47
CA TYR A 152 8.16 8.43 -7.05
C TYR A 152 8.16 8.24 -8.57
N GLU A 153 6.98 8.14 -9.15
CA GLU A 153 6.80 8.04 -10.59
C GLU A 153 6.23 9.36 -11.12
N MET A 154 6.96 10.04 -12.00
CA MET A 154 6.42 11.17 -12.75
C MET A 154 5.63 10.61 -13.94
N VAL A 155 4.31 10.54 -13.79
CA VAL A 155 3.41 10.00 -14.84
C VAL A 155 3.23 10.99 -15.99
N LYS A 156 3.23 12.29 -15.68
CA LYS A 156 3.13 13.36 -16.68
C LYS A 156 4.00 14.52 -16.23
N LYS A 157 4.82 15.06 -17.16
CA LYS A 157 5.56 16.30 -16.93
C LYS A 157 4.71 17.50 -17.39
N GLY A 158 4.66 18.53 -16.57
CA GLY A 158 4.03 19.82 -16.84
C GLY A 158 4.91 20.95 -16.38
N THR A 159 4.30 22.13 -16.16
CA THR A 159 4.98 23.35 -15.71
C THR A 159 4.17 24.00 -14.58
N LYS A 160 4.82 24.78 -13.71
CA LYS A 160 4.23 25.62 -12.66
C LYS A 160 3.54 24.91 -11.50
N VAL A 161 2.91 23.76 -11.71
CA VAL A 161 2.12 23.04 -10.70
C VAL A 161 2.49 21.57 -10.74
N ALA A 162 2.81 20.98 -9.59
CA ALA A 162 2.94 19.54 -9.42
C ALA A 162 1.81 19.00 -8.53
N LEU A 163 1.13 17.98 -9.01
CA LEU A 163 0.08 17.26 -8.30
C LEU A 163 0.66 15.91 -7.85
N LEU A 164 0.83 15.73 -6.55
CA LEU A 164 1.21 14.47 -5.94
C LEU A 164 -0.07 13.73 -5.53
N ALA A 165 -0.44 12.71 -6.28
CA ALA A 165 -1.69 11.97 -6.11
C ALA A 165 -1.41 10.53 -5.69
N LEU A 166 -1.64 10.25 -4.41
CA LEU A 166 -1.29 8.97 -3.77
C LEU A 166 -2.44 7.96 -3.84
N GLY A 167 -2.13 6.75 -4.28
CA GLY A 167 -3.02 5.60 -4.21
C GLY A 167 -4.38 5.84 -4.85
N SER A 168 -5.48 5.56 -4.18
CA SER A 168 -6.85 5.71 -4.70
C SER A 168 -7.27 7.15 -5.04
N PHE A 169 -6.48 8.16 -4.68
CA PHE A 169 -6.69 9.55 -5.09
C PHE A 169 -6.03 9.90 -6.43
N PHE A 170 -5.32 8.97 -7.05
CA PHE A 170 -4.66 9.22 -8.32
C PHE A 170 -5.63 9.61 -9.44
N PRO A 171 -6.80 8.96 -9.64
CA PRO A 171 -7.79 9.40 -10.63
C PRO A 171 -8.34 10.82 -10.38
N LEU A 172 -8.43 11.24 -9.12
CA LEU A 172 -8.77 12.62 -8.79
C LEU A 172 -7.66 13.58 -9.23
N GLY A 173 -6.39 13.21 -9.04
CA GLY A 173 -5.24 13.97 -9.53
C GLY A 173 -5.25 14.14 -11.05
N GLU A 174 -5.57 13.09 -11.80
CA GLU A 174 -5.76 13.14 -13.26
C GLU A 174 -6.88 14.11 -13.64
N SER A 175 -8.03 14.03 -12.97
CA SER A 175 -9.16 14.91 -13.21
C SER A 175 -8.82 16.38 -12.94
N VAL A 176 -8.10 16.66 -11.84
CA VAL A 176 -7.64 18.02 -11.50
C VAL A 176 -6.64 18.54 -12.53
N ALA A 177 -5.69 17.71 -12.98
CA ALA A 177 -4.75 18.10 -14.03
C ALA A 177 -5.46 18.47 -15.35
N GLN A 178 -6.49 17.71 -15.71
CA GLN A 178 -7.30 18.00 -16.91
C GLN A 178 -8.08 19.32 -16.75
N ILE A 179 -8.70 19.56 -15.60
CA ILE A 179 -9.44 20.81 -15.34
C ILE A 179 -8.49 22.02 -15.35
N LEU A 180 -7.28 21.91 -14.79
CA LEU A 180 -6.28 22.98 -14.84
C LEU A 180 -5.88 23.32 -16.27
N LYS A 181 -5.70 22.31 -17.11
CA LYS A 181 -5.42 22.51 -18.54
C LYS A 181 -6.57 23.22 -19.25
N GLU A 182 -7.80 22.75 -19.09
CA GLU A 182 -8.98 23.28 -19.78
C GLU A 182 -9.36 24.69 -19.34
N LYS A 183 -9.35 24.95 -18.02
CA LYS A 183 -9.85 26.22 -17.46
C LYS A 183 -8.80 27.28 -17.28
N ALA A 184 -7.53 26.89 -17.06
CA ALA A 184 -6.45 27.82 -16.74
C ALA A 184 -5.28 27.77 -17.73
N GLY A 185 -5.28 26.84 -18.70
CA GLY A 185 -4.18 26.65 -19.63
C GLY A 185 -2.89 26.16 -18.94
N ILE A 186 -3.00 25.56 -17.77
CA ILE A 186 -1.86 25.08 -16.99
C ILE A 186 -1.67 23.57 -17.22
N GLU A 187 -0.55 23.19 -17.80
CA GLU A 187 -0.10 21.79 -17.84
C GLU A 187 0.56 21.44 -16.50
N ALA A 188 -0.16 20.68 -15.67
CA ALA A 188 0.36 20.25 -14.40
C ALA A 188 1.25 19.01 -14.52
N THR A 189 2.32 18.94 -13.75
CA THR A 189 3.06 17.70 -13.52
C THR A 189 2.22 16.80 -12.63
N LEU A 190 2.05 15.52 -13.01
CA LEU A 190 1.34 14.53 -12.24
C LEU A 190 2.30 13.46 -11.75
N VAL A 191 2.36 13.29 -10.43
CA VAL A 191 3.27 12.37 -9.74
C VAL A 191 2.47 11.35 -8.95
N ASN A 192 2.83 10.07 -9.11
CA ASN A 192 2.41 8.98 -8.25
C ASN A 192 3.51 8.70 -7.21
N PRO A 193 3.32 9.04 -5.92
CA PRO A 193 4.31 8.76 -4.89
C PRO A 193 4.55 7.27 -4.64
N ARG A 194 3.59 6.41 -4.87
CA ARG A 194 3.64 4.94 -4.65
C ARG A 194 3.86 4.54 -3.19
N TYR A 195 4.75 5.22 -2.48
CA TYR A 195 5.13 4.96 -1.09
C TYR A 195 4.45 5.94 -0.14
N ILE A 196 3.95 5.42 0.98
CA ILE A 196 3.45 6.22 2.11
C ILE A 196 4.61 6.56 3.06
N THR A 197 5.60 5.67 3.17
CA THR A 197 6.81 5.85 3.98
C THR A 197 7.92 6.50 3.15
N GLY A 198 8.54 7.52 3.70
CA GLY A 198 9.66 8.23 3.08
C GLY A 198 9.26 9.23 1.99
N THR A 199 10.26 9.90 1.41
CA THR A 199 10.12 10.92 0.37
C THR A 199 11.14 10.70 -0.75
N ASP A 200 10.79 11.07 -1.97
CA ASP A 200 11.74 11.15 -3.09
C ASP A 200 12.31 12.57 -3.17
N ASP A 201 13.33 12.84 -2.37
CA ASP A 201 13.94 14.18 -2.30
C ASP A 201 14.52 14.60 -3.64
N THR A 202 15.05 13.68 -4.44
CA THR A 202 15.59 13.95 -5.78
C THR A 202 14.52 14.49 -6.73
N LEU A 203 13.34 13.84 -6.75
CA LEU A 203 12.23 14.33 -7.56
C LEU A 203 11.69 15.65 -7.02
N LEU A 204 11.53 15.77 -5.69
CA LEU A 204 11.03 17.01 -5.08
C LEU A 204 11.95 18.20 -5.34
N ASP A 205 13.25 18.02 -5.36
CA ASP A 205 14.20 19.07 -5.72
C ASP A 205 14.13 19.43 -7.21
N THR A 206 13.94 18.45 -8.09
CA THR A 206 13.68 18.70 -9.52
C THR A 206 12.41 19.53 -9.73
N LEU A 207 11.33 19.22 -9.02
CA LEU A 207 10.05 19.94 -9.12
C LEU A 207 10.12 21.41 -8.62
N LYS A 208 11.12 21.78 -7.80
CA LYS A 208 11.33 23.17 -7.36
C LYS A 208 11.99 24.04 -8.42
N THR A 209 12.69 23.43 -9.36
CA THR A 209 13.50 24.12 -10.37
C THR A 209 12.83 24.19 -11.75
N ASP A 210 11.82 23.39 -11.98
CA ASP A 210 10.99 23.37 -13.20
C ASP A 210 9.74 24.29 -13.07
#